data_38d81564d7bdb4ed469b67370d774d3b
#
_entry.id   38d81564d7bdb4ed469b67370d774d3b
#
_cell.length_a   1.000
_cell.length_b   1.000
_cell.length_c   1.000
_cell.angle_alpha   90.00
_cell.angle_beta   90.00
_cell.angle_gamma   90.00
#
_symmetry.space_group_name_H-M   'P 1'
#
loop_
_entity.id
_entity.type
_entity.pdbx_description
1 polymer ?
#
loop_
_entity_poly.entity_id
_entity_poly.type
_entity_poly.pdbx_seq_one_letter_code
_entity_poly.pdbx_strand_id
1 'polypeptide(L)'
;MTRKTELPVPLEDATPALQTLPPETRRLVAVYLRTLSSPQTIKTYNTELTMFISYMEREIGKGLGELTAEDISLYREYLIGTYAAATAAKKLAVLRRFLVFTFMAGATTVNPESLRYFAKSPRVRQDPAYNVLTEEELSRMLSAARASNYRDYVLLAVMAGCGLREAEVVGIKIGDFREAAQEQVLLRVLGKGDKVRNVPISPDLWRLIQRYVLLTERSFTSHPDSRKPLLTSRVGKEKPLTTRSVQNIVKKYVLAAGITKAISPHSIRHTVGTNMAVNEAPLLVIQQFLGHSDPKTTMRYIRRAEELATRAYQYNTLPL
;
A
#
# COMPACT_ATOMS: atom_id res chain seq x y z
N MET A 1 -30.53 -2.75 -13.02
CA MET A 1 -29.57 -3.76 -13.50
C MET A 1 -28.74 -4.21 -12.31
N THR A 2 -29.15 -5.30 -11.71
CA THR A 2 -28.55 -5.93 -10.53
C THR A 2 -27.14 -6.45 -10.86
N ARG A 3 -26.12 -5.89 -10.20
CA ARG A 3 -24.76 -6.46 -10.24
C ARG A 3 -24.84 -7.88 -9.68
N LYS A 4 -24.55 -8.89 -10.50
CA LYS A 4 -24.16 -10.20 -10.01
C LYS A 4 -22.97 -10.04 -9.10
N THR A 5 -23.17 -10.23 -7.82
CA THR A 5 -22.12 -10.42 -6.84
C THR A 5 -21.47 -11.75 -7.20
N GLU A 6 -20.34 -11.69 -7.92
CA GLU A 6 -19.47 -12.87 -8.03
C GLU A 6 -19.07 -13.25 -6.60
N LEU A 7 -19.48 -14.42 -6.18
CA LEU A 7 -19.09 -15.00 -4.91
C LEU A 7 -17.56 -15.06 -4.84
N PRO A 8 -16.97 -14.69 -3.71
CA PRO A 8 -15.51 -14.75 -3.59
C PRO A 8 -15.04 -16.18 -3.82
N VAL A 9 -13.93 -16.28 -4.57
CA VAL A 9 -13.14 -17.44 -4.99
C VAL A 9 -13.49 -18.77 -4.27
N PRO A 10 -13.78 -19.85 -5.01
CA PRO A 10 -13.99 -21.17 -4.43
C PRO A 10 -12.80 -21.57 -3.56
N LEU A 11 -13.05 -22.27 -2.47
CA LEU A 11 -12.02 -22.77 -1.54
C LEU A 11 -11.01 -23.73 -2.18
N GLU A 12 -11.26 -24.18 -3.39
CA GLU A 12 -10.39 -25.05 -4.20
C GLU A 12 -9.12 -24.32 -4.67
N ASP A 13 -9.14 -22.97 -4.77
CA ASP A 13 -7.96 -22.15 -5.08
C ASP A 13 -7.19 -21.68 -3.82
N ALA A 14 -7.50 -22.22 -2.66
CA ALA A 14 -6.74 -21.99 -1.45
C ALA A 14 -5.31 -22.52 -1.64
N THR A 15 -4.32 -21.67 -1.35
CA THR A 15 -2.90 -21.96 -1.48
C THR A 15 -2.56 -23.38 -1.03
N PRO A 16 -1.59 -24.08 -1.68
CA PRO A 16 -1.17 -25.45 -1.33
C PRO A 16 -0.94 -25.66 0.18
N ALA A 17 -0.54 -24.62 0.88
CA ALA A 17 -0.29 -24.64 2.31
C ALA A 17 -1.56 -24.87 3.17
N LEU A 18 -2.77 -24.49 2.73
CA LEU A 18 -4.00 -24.83 3.46
C LEU A 18 -4.40 -26.30 3.31
N GLN A 19 -3.97 -26.95 2.25
CA GLN A 19 -4.29 -28.35 2.01
C GLN A 19 -3.61 -29.29 3.01
N THR A 20 -2.54 -28.84 3.66
CA THR A 20 -1.79 -29.61 4.67
C THR A 20 -2.46 -29.56 6.05
N LEU A 21 -3.43 -28.65 6.28
CA LEU A 21 -4.09 -28.49 7.58
C LEU A 21 -5.18 -29.55 7.80
N PRO A 22 -5.44 -29.95 9.07
CA PRO A 22 -6.57 -30.80 9.41
C PRO A 22 -7.90 -30.27 8.85
N PRO A 23 -8.83 -31.15 8.43
CA PRO A 23 -10.08 -30.73 7.75
C PRO A 23 -10.91 -29.72 8.52
N GLU A 24 -11.05 -29.87 9.84
CA GLU A 24 -11.80 -28.96 10.71
C GLU A 24 -11.13 -27.58 10.81
N THR A 25 -9.82 -27.57 11.04
CA THR A 25 -9.02 -26.33 11.09
C THR A 25 -9.10 -25.57 9.75
N ARG A 26 -9.00 -26.30 8.63
CA ARG A 26 -9.13 -25.74 7.28
C ARG A 26 -10.49 -25.10 7.08
N ARG A 27 -11.57 -25.79 7.47
CA ARG A 27 -12.93 -25.26 7.40
C ARG A 27 -13.07 -23.96 8.21
N LEU A 28 -12.53 -23.93 9.42
CA LEU A 28 -12.58 -22.78 10.31
C LEU A 28 -11.85 -21.56 9.73
N VAL A 29 -10.62 -21.76 9.23
CA VAL A 29 -9.84 -20.71 8.54
C VAL A 29 -10.63 -20.20 7.33
N ALA A 30 -11.21 -21.09 6.54
CA ALA A 30 -11.99 -20.72 5.38
C ALA A 30 -13.23 -19.88 5.72
N VAL A 31 -13.97 -20.24 6.77
CA VAL A 31 -15.11 -19.45 7.25
C VAL A 31 -14.64 -18.07 7.71
N TYR A 32 -13.55 -18.00 8.46
CA TYR A 32 -12.98 -16.71 8.89
C TYR A 32 -12.57 -15.83 7.70
N LEU A 33 -11.86 -16.39 6.72
CA LEU A 33 -11.42 -15.63 5.55
C LEU A 33 -12.58 -15.06 4.73
N ARG A 34 -13.73 -15.73 4.72
CA ARG A 34 -14.97 -15.21 4.08
C ARG A 34 -15.55 -13.98 4.77
N THR A 35 -15.22 -13.72 6.03
CA THR A 35 -15.64 -12.49 6.72
C THR A 35 -14.86 -11.26 6.25
N LEU A 36 -13.78 -11.46 5.50
CA LEU A 36 -12.92 -10.39 5.01
C LEU A 36 -13.33 -9.95 3.60
N SER A 37 -13.42 -8.65 3.36
CA SER A 37 -13.90 -8.09 2.10
C SER A 37 -12.81 -7.85 1.05
N SER A 38 -11.53 -7.75 1.46
CA SER A 38 -10.43 -7.38 0.56
C SER A 38 -9.64 -8.62 0.12
N PRO A 39 -9.52 -8.92 -1.21
CA PRO A 39 -8.72 -10.04 -1.71
C PRO A 39 -7.28 -10.04 -1.21
N GLN A 40 -6.64 -8.87 -1.15
CA GLN A 40 -5.28 -8.74 -0.64
C GLN A 40 -5.20 -9.04 0.87
N THR A 41 -6.21 -8.64 1.65
CA THR A 41 -6.31 -8.97 3.07
C THR A 41 -6.50 -10.47 3.26
N ILE A 42 -7.38 -11.09 2.48
CA ILE A 42 -7.60 -12.54 2.48
C ILE A 42 -6.29 -13.28 2.22
N LYS A 43 -5.56 -12.92 1.16
CA LYS A 43 -4.26 -13.53 0.84
C LYS A 43 -3.26 -13.41 1.98
N THR A 44 -3.13 -12.23 2.57
CA THR A 44 -2.21 -11.98 3.69
C THR A 44 -2.60 -12.80 4.91
N TYR A 45 -3.87 -12.76 5.31
CA TYR A 45 -4.35 -13.49 6.47
C TYR A 45 -4.23 -15.01 6.27
N ASN A 46 -4.53 -15.52 5.09
CA ASN A 46 -4.33 -16.91 4.75
C ASN A 46 -2.88 -17.36 5.01
N THR A 47 -1.91 -16.62 4.48
CA THR A 47 -0.48 -16.92 4.69
C THR A 47 -0.10 -16.89 6.17
N GLU A 48 -0.55 -15.86 6.91
CA GLU A 48 -0.19 -15.71 8.32
C GLU A 48 -0.84 -16.80 9.21
N LEU A 49 -2.09 -17.15 8.94
CA LEU A 49 -2.80 -18.19 9.68
C LEU A 49 -2.24 -19.58 9.40
N THR A 50 -1.91 -19.88 8.15
CA THR A 50 -1.24 -21.15 7.81
C THR A 50 0.10 -21.27 8.56
N MET A 51 0.90 -20.21 8.59
CA MET A 51 2.17 -20.20 9.30
C MET A 51 1.96 -20.43 10.80
N PHE A 52 0.98 -19.77 11.42
CA PHE A 52 0.66 -19.95 12.82
C PHE A 52 0.25 -21.40 13.14
N ILE A 53 -0.71 -21.93 12.37
CA ILE A 53 -1.22 -23.28 12.60
C ILE A 53 -0.11 -24.33 12.41
N SER A 54 0.67 -24.20 11.32
CA SER A 54 1.80 -25.09 11.07
C SER A 54 2.86 -25.04 12.18
N TYR A 55 3.09 -23.86 12.79
CA TYR A 55 3.97 -23.75 13.94
C TYR A 55 3.41 -24.48 15.15
N MET A 56 2.11 -24.30 15.46
CA MET A 56 1.47 -24.98 16.59
C MET A 56 1.50 -26.51 16.45
N GLU A 57 1.24 -27.02 15.26
CA GLU A 57 1.27 -28.45 14.99
C GLU A 57 2.68 -29.05 15.05
N ARG A 58 3.69 -28.38 14.48
CA ARG A 58 5.04 -28.91 14.32
C ARG A 58 5.94 -28.68 15.55
N GLU A 59 5.89 -27.47 16.12
CA GLU A 59 6.80 -27.06 17.19
C GLU A 59 6.17 -27.29 18.59
N ILE A 60 4.84 -27.15 18.69
CA ILE A 60 4.12 -27.29 19.98
C ILE A 60 3.40 -28.66 20.07
N GLY A 61 3.06 -29.26 18.92
CA GLY A 61 2.36 -30.55 18.87
C GLY A 61 0.88 -30.46 19.22
N LYS A 62 0.24 -29.29 19.08
CA LYS A 62 -1.14 -29.04 19.47
C LYS A 62 -2.00 -28.53 18.33
N GLY A 63 -3.26 -29.01 18.29
CA GLY A 63 -4.31 -28.45 17.43
C GLY A 63 -4.98 -27.21 18.04
N LEU A 64 -5.80 -26.47 17.26
CA LEU A 64 -6.44 -25.23 17.70
C LEU A 64 -7.25 -25.34 19.00
N GLY A 65 -7.95 -26.48 19.19
CA GLY A 65 -8.77 -26.72 20.37
C GLY A 65 -7.98 -26.96 21.66
N GLU A 66 -6.70 -27.32 21.55
CA GLU A 66 -5.82 -27.67 22.67
C GLU A 66 -4.90 -26.51 23.09
N LEU A 67 -4.94 -25.40 22.34
CA LEU A 67 -4.06 -24.25 22.58
C LEU A 67 -4.38 -23.58 23.92
N THR A 68 -3.31 -23.25 24.63
CA THR A 68 -3.34 -22.43 25.84
C THR A 68 -2.82 -21.02 25.58
N ALA A 69 -3.00 -20.13 26.53
CA ALA A 69 -2.43 -18.78 26.46
C ALA A 69 -0.90 -18.79 26.45
N GLU A 70 -0.29 -19.79 27.10
CA GLU A 70 1.17 -19.98 27.12
C GLU A 70 1.71 -20.35 25.73
N ASP A 71 1.03 -21.23 24.99
CA ASP A 71 1.39 -21.59 23.61
C ASP A 71 1.40 -20.35 22.71
N ILE A 72 0.43 -19.44 22.91
CA ILE A 72 0.39 -18.16 22.21
C ILE A 72 1.58 -17.27 22.55
N SER A 73 2.05 -17.31 23.82
CA SER A 73 3.26 -16.57 24.22
C SER A 73 4.52 -17.12 23.55
N LEU A 74 4.66 -18.44 23.43
CA LEU A 74 5.78 -19.08 22.72
C LEU A 74 5.81 -18.65 21.24
N TYR A 75 4.66 -18.65 20.58
CA TYR A 75 4.59 -18.13 19.19
C TYR A 75 4.95 -16.66 19.09
N ARG A 76 4.51 -15.84 20.05
CA ARG A 76 4.89 -14.43 20.10
C ARG A 76 6.39 -14.27 20.23
N GLU A 77 7.06 -15.03 21.07
CA GLU A 77 8.52 -15.02 21.26
C GLU A 77 9.23 -15.43 19.97
N TYR A 78 8.75 -16.48 19.31
CA TYR A 78 9.23 -16.88 17.98
C TYR A 78 9.13 -15.73 16.98
N LEU A 79 7.98 -15.04 16.91
CA LEU A 79 7.79 -13.92 15.98
C LEU A 79 8.73 -12.75 16.29
N ILE A 80 8.95 -12.44 17.55
CA ILE A 80 9.83 -11.33 17.98
C ILE A 80 11.30 -11.67 17.72
N GLY A 81 11.68 -12.92 17.89
CA GLY A 81 13.05 -13.39 17.63
C GLY A 81 13.37 -13.49 16.13
N THR A 82 12.33 -13.75 15.30
CA THR A 82 12.53 -14.00 13.86
C THR A 82 12.31 -12.78 12.98
N TYR A 83 11.41 -11.87 13.38
CA TYR A 83 10.97 -10.76 12.52
C TYR A 83 11.21 -9.39 13.15
N ALA A 84 11.40 -8.38 12.31
CA ALA A 84 11.40 -6.99 12.75
C ALA A 84 10.10 -6.64 13.51
N ALA A 85 10.20 -5.79 14.54
CA ALA A 85 9.10 -5.46 15.46
C ALA A 85 7.79 -5.07 14.75
N ALA A 86 7.86 -4.29 13.64
CA ALA A 86 6.69 -3.91 12.87
C ALA A 86 6.02 -5.10 12.17
N THR A 87 6.81 -6.07 11.69
CA THR A 87 6.30 -7.30 11.05
C THR A 87 5.68 -8.22 12.10
N ALA A 88 6.36 -8.45 13.22
CA ALA A 88 5.84 -9.24 14.34
C ALA A 88 4.51 -8.65 14.87
N ALA A 89 4.43 -7.33 15.02
CA ALA A 89 3.20 -6.65 15.45
C ALA A 89 2.02 -6.88 14.48
N LYS A 90 2.27 -6.84 13.17
CA LYS A 90 1.25 -7.13 12.15
C LYS A 90 0.76 -8.58 12.22
N LYS A 91 1.69 -9.53 12.31
CA LYS A 91 1.37 -10.96 12.45
C LYS A 91 0.54 -11.24 13.70
N LEU A 92 0.94 -10.69 14.84
CA LEU A 92 0.17 -10.79 16.09
C LEU A 92 -1.21 -10.13 16.01
N ALA A 93 -1.37 -9.06 15.24
CA ALA A 93 -2.68 -8.44 15.03
C ALA A 93 -3.63 -9.34 14.23
N VAL A 94 -3.13 -10.05 13.22
CA VAL A 94 -3.89 -11.07 12.47
C VAL A 94 -4.30 -12.22 13.40
N LEU A 95 -3.33 -12.74 14.14
CA LEU A 95 -3.54 -13.85 15.10
C LEU A 95 -4.61 -13.51 16.12
N ARG A 96 -4.51 -12.36 16.80
CA ARG A 96 -5.51 -11.96 17.80
C ARG A 96 -6.93 -11.94 17.25
N ARG A 97 -7.12 -11.39 16.05
CA ARG A 97 -8.45 -11.37 15.41
C ARG A 97 -8.97 -12.76 15.11
N PHE A 98 -8.11 -13.65 14.66
CA PHE A 98 -8.47 -15.03 14.39
C PHE A 98 -8.80 -15.80 15.68
N LEU A 99 -8.01 -15.66 16.74
CA LEU A 99 -8.28 -16.31 18.01
C LEU A 99 -9.56 -15.81 18.69
N VAL A 100 -9.91 -14.53 18.56
CA VAL A 100 -11.22 -14.03 18.98
C VAL A 100 -12.34 -14.73 18.21
N PHE A 101 -12.22 -14.86 16.88
CA PHE A 101 -13.19 -15.55 16.07
C PHE A 101 -13.32 -17.03 16.44
N THR A 102 -12.20 -17.75 16.62
CA THR A 102 -12.21 -19.18 16.97
C THR A 102 -12.76 -19.43 18.37
N PHE A 103 -12.54 -18.53 19.32
CA PHE A 103 -13.15 -18.56 20.64
C PHE A 103 -14.67 -18.41 20.56
N MET A 104 -15.16 -17.41 19.79
CA MET A 104 -16.60 -17.21 19.58
C MET A 104 -17.27 -18.40 18.85
N ALA A 105 -16.50 -19.10 18.02
CA ALA A 105 -16.94 -20.33 17.34
C ALA A 105 -16.84 -21.60 18.21
N GLY A 106 -16.38 -21.50 19.44
CA GLY A 106 -16.18 -22.66 20.34
C GLY A 106 -15.03 -23.59 19.93
N ALA A 107 -14.13 -23.14 19.04
CA ALA A 107 -13.06 -23.95 18.47
C ALA A 107 -11.72 -23.79 19.21
N THR A 108 -11.62 -22.91 20.18
CA THR A 108 -10.48 -22.76 21.10
C THR A 108 -10.97 -22.31 22.47
N THR A 109 -10.23 -22.65 23.50
CA THR A 109 -10.48 -22.22 24.90
C THR A 109 -9.67 -20.97 25.27
N VAL A 110 -8.82 -20.46 24.37
CA VAL A 110 -8.00 -19.25 24.60
C VAL A 110 -8.90 -18.02 24.74
N ASN A 111 -9.03 -17.52 25.97
CA ASN A 111 -9.86 -16.36 26.27
C ASN A 111 -9.29 -15.10 25.55
N PRO A 112 -10.11 -14.38 24.78
CA PRO A 112 -9.70 -13.14 24.13
C PRO A 112 -9.10 -12.07 25.05
N GLU A 113 -9.58 -11.96 26.28
CA GLU A 113 -9.03 -11.05 27.29
C GLU A 113 -7.56 -11.33 27.63
N SER A 114 -7.15 -12.61 27.61
CA SER A 114 -5.78 -13.01 27.87
C SER A 114 -4.82 -12.58 26.75
N LEU A 115 -5.32 -12.39 25.51
CA LEU A 115 -4.50 -12.05 24.35
C LEU A 115 -3.82 -10.68 24.47
N ARG A 116 -4.35 -9.77 25.29
CA ARG A 116 -3.68 -8.48 25.58
C ARG A 116 -2.35 -8.64 26.29
N TYR A 117 -2.19 -9.75 27.01
CA TYR A 117 -0.94 -10.09 27.72
C TYR A 117 -0.06 -11.02 26.88
N PHE A 118 -0.59 -12.17 26.48
CA PHE A 118 0.18 -13.25 25.84
C PHE A 118 0.46 -12.99 24.35
N ALA A 119 -0.40 -12.26 23.65
CA ALA A 119 -0.20 -11.83 22.25
C ALA A 119 0.13 -10.34 22.13
N LYS A 120 0.73 -9.73 23.15
CA LYS A 120 1.07 -8.30 23.15
C LYS A 120 2.05 -7.97 22.03
N SER A 121 1.71 -6.96 21.22
CA SER A 121 2.60 -6.48 20.15
C SER A 121 3.88 -5.87 20.73
N PRO A 122 5.04 -6.10 20.10
CA PRO A 122 6.27 -5.40 20.46
C PRO A 122 6.09 -3.89 20.21
N ARG A 123 6.85 -3.09 20.96
CA ARG A 123 6.90 -1.63 20.69
C ARG A 123 7.58 -1.41 19.35
N VAL A 124 6.82 -0.85 18.41
CA VAL A 124 7.38 -0.39 17.14
C VAL A 124 7.86 1.04 17.34
N ARG A 125 9.18 1.24 17.31
CA ARG A 125 9.70 2.60 17.21
C ARG A 125 9.21 3.16 15.88
N GLN A 126 8.39 4.19 15.94
CA GLN A 126 8.05 4.94 14.74
C GLN A 126 9.27 5.78 14.41
N ASP A 127 10.11 5.27 13.51
CA ASP A 127 11.15 6.09 12.92
C ASP A 127 10.44 7.08 11.96
N PRO A 128 10.47 8.37 12.25
CA PRO A 128 9.89 9.38 11.37
C PRO A 128 10.67 9.52 10.05
N ALA A 129 11.85 8.90 9.95
CA ALA A 129 12.69 8.96 8.77
C ALA A 129 12.07 8.16 7.61
N TYR A 130 11.10 8.77 6.94
CA TYR A 130 10.75 8.33 5.59
C TYR A 130 11.91 8.64 4.66
N ASN A 131 12.28 7.67 3.83
CA ASN A 131 13.13 7.96 2.69
C ASN A 131 12.30 8.78 1.69
N VAL A 132 12.44 10.10 1.75
CA VAL A 132 11.90 11.03 0.76
C VAL A 132 12.99 11.42 -0.23
N LEU A 133 12.57 11.68 -1.45
CA LEU A 133 13.45 12.22 -2.49
C LEU A 133 13.64 13.73 -2.28
N THR A 134 14.86 14.23 -2.49
CA THR A 134 15.05 15.65 -2.70
C THR A 134 14.54 16.04 -4.10
N GLU A 135 14.44 17.33 -4.36
CA GLU A 135 14.03 17.83 -5.68
C GLU A 135 15.02 17.41 -6.76
N GLU A 136 16.32 17.46 -6.47
CA GLU A 136 17.39 17.04 -7.38
C GLU A 136 17.36 15.52 -7.63
N GLU A 137 17.11 14.71 -6.60
CA GLU A 137 16.99 13.26 -6.73
C GLU A 137 15.77 12.89 -7.59
N LEU A 138 14.63 13.55 -7.37
CA LEU A 138 13.41 13.34 -8.16
C LEU A 138 13.64 13.77 -9.62
N SER A 139 14.29 14.92 -9.84
CA SER A 139 14.63 15.43 -11.17
C SER A 139 15.55 14.46 -11.93
N ARG A 140 16.62 13.95 -11.29
CA ARG A 140 17.49 12.94 -11.90
C ARG A 140 16.75 11.65 -12.25
N MET A 141 15.87 11.20 -11.35
CA MET A 141 15.07 9.99 -11.57
C MET A 141 14.12 10.14 -12.77
N LEU A 142 13.43 11.27 -12.87
CA LEU A 142 12.54 11.60 -13.99
C LEU A 142 13.32 11.76 -15.30
N SER A 143 14.48 12.39 -15.27
CA SER A 143 15.36 12.56 -16.44
C SER A 143 15.90 11.22 -16.96
N ALA A 144 16.33 10.33 -16.07
CA ALA A 144 16.74 8.97 -16.43
C ALA A 144 15.59 8.16 -17.07
N ALA A 145 14.38 8.34 -16.55
CA ALA A 145 13.19 7.67 -17.12
C ALA A 145 12.84 8.23 -18.50
N ARG A 146 12.87 9.56 -18.66
CA ARG A 146 12.60 10.24 -19.93
C ARG A 146 13.55 9.80 -21.03
N ALA A 147 14.83 9.67 -20.72
CA ALA A 147 15.85 9.21 -21.65
C ALA A 147 15.71 7.71 -22.04
N SER A 148 15.16 6.88 -21.15
CA SER A 148 15.08 5.42 -21.33
C SER A 148 13.74 4.93 -21.88
N ASN A 149 12.61 5.39 -21.31
CA ASN A 149 11.28 4.90 -21.69
C ASN A 149 10.20 5.92 -21.32
N TYR A 150 9.49 6.41 -22.33
CA TYR A 150 8.51 7.47 -22.17
C TYR A 150 7.31 7.06 -21.30
N ARG A 151 6.83 5.80 -21.39
CA ARG A 151 5.78 5.29 -20.51
C ARG A 151 6.21 5.32 -19.04
N ASP A 152 7.44 4.86 -18.76
CA ASP A 152 7.97 4.80 -17.41
C ASP A 152 8.16 6.23 -16.84
N TYR A 153 8.54 7.18 -17.71
CA TYR A 153 8.60 8.60 -17.37
C TYR A 153 7.22 9.15 -16.98
N VAL A 154 6.19 8.87 -17.78
CA VAL A 154 4.79 9.27 -17.48
C VAL A 154 4.32 8.65 -16.18
N LEU A 155 4.60 7.36 -15.95
CA LEU A 155 4.28 6.68 -14.68
C LEU A 155 4.86 7.44 -13.48
N LEU A 156 6.16 7.72 -13.51
CA LEU A 156 6.86 8.38 -12.40
C LEU A 156 6.39 9.83 -12.22
N ALA A 157 6.13 10.55 -13.32
CA ALA A 157 5.60 11.90 -13.30
C ALA A 157 4.18 11.95 -12.70
N VAL A 158 3.30 11.01 -13.05
CA VAL A 158 1.96 10.89 -12.46
C VAL A 158 2.04 10.55 -10.97
N MET A 159 2.94 9.64 -10.58
CA MET A 159 3.14 9.32 -9.16
C MET A 159 3.64 10.54 -8.37
N ALA A 160 4.60 11.27 -8.90
CA ALA A 160 5.19 12.43 -8.25
C ALA A 160 4.25 13.65 -8.26
N GLY A 161 3.48 13.85 -9.32
CA GLY A 161 2.55 14.98 -9.43
C GLY A 161 1.22 14.78 -8.69
N CYS A 162 0.76 13.53 -8.53
CA CYS A 162 -0.54 13.23 -7.93
C CYS A 162 -0.46 12.51 -6.57
N GLY A 163 0.71 12.13 -6.10
CA GLY A 163 0.89 11.45 -4.82
C GLY A 163 0.15 10.11 -4.71
N LEU A 164 -0.01 9.37 -5.80
CA LEU A 164 -0.83 8.16 -5.87
C LEU A 164 -0.17 6.95 -5.19
N ARG A 165 -1.01 6.04 -4.68
CA ARG A 165 -0.56 4.70 -4.30
C ARG A 165 -0.29 3.86 -5.55
N GLU A 166 0.59 2.86 -5.45
CA GLU A 166 0.89 1.97 -6.60
C GLU A 166 -0.35 1.27 -7.17
N ALA A 167 -1.31 0.88 -6.32
CA ALA A 167 -2.56 0.29 -6.78
C ALA A 167 -3.49 1.31 -7.46
N GLU A 168 -3.45 2.57 -7.04
CA GLU A 168 -4.22 3.64 -7.66
C GLU A 168 -3.68 3.98 -9.04
N VAL A 169 -2.35 4.09 -9.20
CA VAL A 169 -1.75 4.47 -10.49
C VAL A 169 -1.94 3.41 -11.57
N VAL A 170 -1.91 2.11 -11.22
CA VAL A 170 -2.17 1.04 -12.19
C VAL A 170 -3.64 0.96 -12.59
N GLY A 171 -4.53 1.45 -11.75
CA GLY A 171 -5.98 1.47 -11.99
C GLY A 171 -6.47 2.64 -12.84
N ILE A 172 -5.62 3.63 -13.14
CA ILE A 172 -6.04 4.82 -13.92
C ILE A 172 -6.45 4.41 -15.33
N LYS A 173 -7.60 4.89 -15.74
CA LYS A 173 -8.11 4.80 -17.11
C LYS A 173 -8.05 6.16 -17.81
N ILE A 174 -8.02 6.15 -19.13
CA ILE A 174 -8.02 7.38 -19.93
C ILE A 174 -9.25 8.25 -19.60
N GLY A 175 -10.41 7.67 -19.39
CA GLY A 175 -11.65 8.38 -19.05
C GLY A 175 -11.76 8.84 -17.59
N ASP A 176 -10.74 8.61 -16.76
CA ASP A 176 -10.74 9.13 -15.38
C ASP A 176 -10.31 10.61 -15.31
N PHE A 177 -9.81 11.18 -16.41
CA PHE A 177 -9.50 12.61 -16.50
C PHE A 177 -10.74 13.39 -16.94
N ARG A 178 -11.02 14.48 -16.23
CA ARG A 178 -12.18 15.35 -16.47
C ARG A 178 -11.77 16.80 -16.44
N GLU A 179 -12.22 17.54 -17.41
CA GLU A 179 -12.12 19.01 -17.38
C GLU A 179 -13.11 19.54 -16.33
N ALA A 180 -12.65 20.48 -15.53
CA ALA A 180 -13.43 21.23 -14.56
C ALA A 180 -13.46 22.71 -14.97
N ALA A 181 -14.14 23.56 -14.19
CA ALA A 181 -14.17 24.99 -14.44
C ALA A 181 -12.73 25.57 -14.48
N GLN A 182 -12.54 26.66 -15.23
CA GLN A 182 -11.27 27.38 -15.36
C GLN A 182 -10.11 26.54 -15.94
N GLU A 183 -10.39 25.70 -16.94
CA GLU A 183 -9.39 24.86 -17.62
C GLU A 183 -8.63 23.88 -16.69
N GLN A 184 -9.12 23.71 -15.48
CA GLN A 184 -8.53 22.75 -14.53
C GLN A 184 -8.87 21.33 -14.93
N VAL A 185 -7.89 20.44 -14.91
CA VAL A 185 -8.09 19.00 -15.12
C VAL A 185 -8.02 18.27 -13.79
N LEU A 186 -9.01 17.41 -13.57
CA LEU A 186 -9.12 16.57 -12.38
C LEU A 186 -8.97 15.10 -12.78
N LEU A 187 -8.12 14.38 -12.05
CA LEU A 187 -8.04 12.93 -12.12
C LEU A 187 -8.94 12.32 -11.05
N ARG A 188 -9.93 11.56 -11.48
CA ARG A 188 -10.78 10.75 -10.60
C ARG A 188 -10.03 9.50 -10.16
N VAL A 189 -9.73 9.39 -8.87
CA VAL A 189 -8.98 8.28 -8.28
C VAL A 189 -9.89 7.43 -7.40
N LEU A 190 -9.93 6.13 -7.68
CA LEU A 190 -10.61 5.14 -6.83
C LEU A 190 -9.64 4.63 -5.76
N GLY A 191 -9.90 4.99 -4.51
CA GLY A 191 -9.09 4.60 -3.36
C GLY A 191 -9.60 3.33 -2.65
N LYS A 192 -8.99 3.03 -1.51
CA LYS A 192 -9.37 1.88 -0.67
C LYS A 192 -10.82 2.02 -0.16
N GLY A 193 -11.60 0.95 -0.29
CA GLY A 193 -13.02 0.91 0.15
C GLY A 193 -13.93 1.71 -0.76
N ASP A 194 -13.63 1.72 -2.06
CA ASP A 194 -14.41 2.38 -3.13
C ASP A 194 -14.60 3.90 -2.94
N LYS A 195 -13.78 4.51 -2.09
CA LYS A 195 -13.78 5.96 -1.91
C LYS A 195 -13.18 6.64 -3.12
N VAL A 196 -13.94 7.54 -3.73
CA VAL A 196 -13.50 8.34 -4.87
C VAL A 196 -12.98 9.70 -4.36
N ARG A 197 -11.85 10.15 -4.92
CA ARG A 197 -11.38 11.52 -4.79
C ARG A 197 -10.97 12.08 -6.14
N ASN A 198 -11.03 13.38 -6.26
CA ASN A 198 -10.52 14.10 -7.42
C ASN A 198 -9.18 14.74 -7.07
N VAL A 199 -8.17 14.49 -7.89
CA VAL A 199 -6.83 15.05 -7.74
C VAL A 199 -6.61 16.06 -8.87
N PRO A 200 -6.36 17.35 -8.56
CA PRO A 200 -6.05 18.34 -9.57
C PRO A 200 -4.72 18.02 -10.24
N ILE A 201 -4.69 18.18 -11.57
CA ILE A 201 -3.52 17.93 -12.42
C ILE A 201 -2.93 19.27 -12.84
N SER A 202 -1.61 19.43 -12.69
CA SER A 202 -0.92 20.61 -13.20
C SER A 202 -0.96 20.66 -14.73
N PRO A 203 -0.96 21.84 -15.36
CA PRO A 203 -0.97 21.97 -16.81
C PRO A 203 0.19 21.22 -17.50
N ASP A 204 1.38 21.22 -16.89
CA ASP A 204 2.54 20.54 -17.45
C ASP A 204 2.38 19.00 -17.41
N LEU A 205 1.89 18.47 -16.29
CA LEU A 205 1.61 17.03 -16.18
C LEU A 205 0.48 16.63 -17.14
N TRP A 206 -0.52 17.48 -17.32
CA TRP A 206 -1.60 17.22 -18.27
C TRP A 206 -1.07 17.16 -19.71
N ARG A 207 -0.25 18.12 -20.14
CA ARG A 207 0.40 18.11 -21.47
C ARG A 207 1.24 16.85 -21.69
N LEU A 208 1.96 16.42 -20.66
CA LEU A 208 2.74 15.19 -20.71
C LEU A 208 1.86 13.95 -20.93
N ILE A 209 0.75 13.86 -20.21
CA ILE A 209 -0.21 12.75 -20.32
C ILE A 209 -0.90 12.75 -21.68
N GLN A 210 -1.34 13.91 -22.17
CA GLN A 210 -1.94 14.04 -23.50
C GLN A 210 -0.98 13.56 -24.59
N ARG A 211 0.26 14.01 -24.56
CA ARG A 211 1.30 13.57 -25.50
C ARG A 211 1.52 12.06 -25.45
N TYR A 212 1.52 11.46 -24.25
CA TYR A 212 1.67 10.01 -24.11
C TYR A 212 0.48 9.25 -24.70
N VAL A 213 -0.73 9.70 -24.46
CA VAL A 213 -1.95 9.07 -25.01
C VAL A 213 -1.91 9.14 -26.53
N LEU A 214 -1.55 10.30 -27.10
CA LEU A 214 -1.40 10.48 -28.55
C LEU A 214 -0.32 9.56 -29.15
N LEU A 215 0.86 9.48 -28.54
CA LEU A 215 1.97 8.63 -29.00
C LEU A 215 1.64 7.12 -28.94
N THR A 216 0.62 6.74 -28.19
CA THR A 216 0.13 5.36 -28.12
C THR A 216 -1.10 5.11 -28.97
N GLU A 217 -1.40 6.03 -29.89
CA GLU A 217 -2.54 5.96 -30.84
C GLU A 217 -3.90 5.81 -30.14
N ARG A 218 -4.05 6.46 -28.97
CA ARG A 218 -5.28 6.47 -28.16
C ARG A 218 -5.82 7.89 -28.05
N SER A 219 -7.08 8.03 -27.64
CA SER A 219 -7.76 9.32 -27.56
C SER A 219 -8.57 9.47 -26.27
N PHE A 220 -8.60 10.67 -25.71
CA PHE A 220 -9.50 11.03 -24.61
C PHE A 220 -10.96 11.16 -25.04
N THR A 221 -11.22 11.48 -26.31
CA THR A 221 -12.55 11.66 -26.86
C THR A 221 -13.16 10.37 -27.40
N SER A 222 -12.35 9.32 -27.62
CA SER A 222 -12.84 8.03 -28.08
C SER A 222 -13.49 7.24 -26.93
N HIS A 223 -14.78 6.90 -27.10
CA HIS A 223 -15.50 6.11 -26.11
C HIS A 223 -14.85 4.74 -25.81
N PRO A 224 -14.35 3.96 -26.79
CA PRO A 224 -13.60 2.72 -26.51
C PRO A 224 -12.36 2.96 -25.67
N ASP A 225 -11.60 4.03 -25.92
CA ASP A 225 -10.35 4.32 -25.23
C ASP A 225 -10.58 4.79 -23.79
N SER A 226 -11.72 5.40 -23.48
CA SER A 226 -12.03 5.87 -22.12
C SER A 226 -11.96 4.76 -21.08
N ARG A 227 -12.19 3.50 -21.45
CA ARG A 227 -12.12 2.33 -20.57
C ARG A 227 -10.73 1.69 -20.50
N LYS A 228 -9.83 2.06 -21.42
CA LYS A 228 -8.47 1.50 -21.47
C LYS A 228 -7.60 2.05 -20.35
N PRO A 229 -6.68 1.23 -19.79
CA PRO A 229 -5.74 1.71 -18.79
C PRO A 229 -4.84 2.81 -19.39
N LEU A 230 -4.54 3.85 -18.61
CA LEU A 230 -3.59 4.89 -19.01
C LEU A 230 -2.22 4.25 -19.31
N LEU A 231 -1.73 3.43 -18.39
CA LEU A 231 -0.41 2.82 -18.45
C LEU A 231 -0.53 1.32 -18.72
N THR A 232 -0.05 0.89 -19.88
CA THR A 232 -0.18 -0.49 -20.33
C THR A 232 1.11 -1.29 -20.17
N SER A 233 0.97 -2.62 -20.02
CA SER A 233 2.08 -3.55 -20.01
C SER A 233 2.73 -3.65 -21.40
N ARG A 234 4.02 -3.98 -21.47
CA ARG A 234 4.70 -4.32 -22.73
C ARG A 234 4.17 -5.62 -23.35
N VAL A 235 3.74 -6.54 -22.49
CA VAL A 235 3.17 -7.83 -22.88
C VAL A 235 1.65 -7.69 -22.85
N GLY A 236 1.04 -7.55 -24.03
CA GLY A 236 -0.40 -7.30 -24.16
C GLY A 236 -0.74 -5.81 -24.06
N LYS A 237 -0.88 -5.18 -25.24
CA LYS A 237 -1.07 -3.72 -25.42
C LYS A 237 -2.28 -3.11 -24.67
N GLU A 238 -3.20 -3.93 -24.18
CA GLU A 238 -4.41 -3.48 -23.47
C GLU A 238 -4.45 -3.85 -21.98
N LYS A 239 -3.46 -4.60 -21.48
CA LYS A 239 -3.40 -4.95 -20.05
C LYS A 239 -2.75 -3.83 -19.23
N PRO A 240 -3.30 -3.47 -18.06
CA PRO A 240 -2.68 -2.49 -17.18
C PRO A 240 -1.32 -3.01 -16.66
N LEU A 241 -0.48 -2.08 -16.20
CA LEU A 241 0.66 -2.43 -15.37
C LEU A 241 0.19 -3.13 -14.10
N THR A 242 1.05 -3.98 -13.54
CA THR A 242 0.86 -4.54 -12.20
C THR A 242 1.57 -3.68 -11.16
N THR A 243 1.16 -3.75 -9.91
CA THR A 243 1.88 -3.10 -8.79
C THR A 243 3.33 -3.56 -8.71
N ARG A 244 3.60 -4.85 -9.00
CA ARG A 244 4.96 -5.38 -9.09
C ARG A 244 5.78 -4.72 -10.20
N SER A 245 5.16 -4.46 -11.34
CA SER A 245 5.81 -3.73 -12.44
C SER A 245 6.18 -2.31 -12.00
N VAL A 246 5.29 -1.61 -11.28
CA VAL A 246 5.55 -0.27 -10.74
C VAL A 246 6.72 -0.29 -9.77
N GLN A 247 6.78 -1.26 -8.85
CA GLN A 247 7.90 -1.43 -7.92
C GLN A 247 9.23 -1.63 -8.65
N ASN A 248 9.24 -2.48 -9.69
CA ASN A 248 10.43 -2.74 -10.48
C ASN A 248 10.87 -1.51 -11.29
N ILE A 249 9.93 -0.74 -11.84
CA ILE A 249 10.22 0.51 -12.56
C ILE A 249 10.83 1.54 -11.61
N VAL A 250 10.24 1.76 -10.44
CA VAL A 250 10.79 2.67 -9.42
C VAL A 250 12.20 2.25 -9.05
N LYS A 251 12.42 0.96 -8.71
CA LYS A 251 13.75 0.45 -8.38
C LYS A 251 14.76 0.67 -9.50
N LYS A 252 14.38 0.41 -10.77
CA LYS A 252 15.24 0.63 -11.94
C LYS A 252 15.74 2.08 -12.01
N TYR A 253 14.85 3.05 -11.86
CA TYR A 253 15.21 4.46 -12.04
C TYR A 253 15.81 5.10 -10.79
N VAL A 254 15.57 4.57 -9.61
CA VAL A 254 16.33 4.90 -8.39
C VAL A 254 17.81 4.55 -8.59
N LEU A 255 18.10 3.35 -9.08
CA LEU A 255 19.47 2.92 -9.39
C LEU A 255 20.10 3.76 -10.52
N ALA A 256 19.35 3.97 -11.61
CA ALA A 256 19.83 4.76 -12.76
C ALA A 256 20.11 6.24 -12.40
N ALA A 257 19.41 6.78 -11.42
CA ALA A 257 19.62 8.14 -10.91
C ALA A 257 20.75 8.26 -9.86
N GLY A 258 21.42 7.16 -9.51
CA GLY A 258 22.45 7.13 -8.48
C GLY A 258 21.92 7.44 -7.08
N ILE A 259 20.67 7.11 -6.79
CA ILE A 259 20.05 7.34 -5.48
C ILE A 259 20.37 6.15 -4.58
N THR A 260 21.04 6.39 -3.46
CA THR A 260 21.47 5.37 -2.49
C THR A 260 20.40 5.04 -1.46
N LYS A 261 19.40 5.91 -1.29
CA LYS A 261 18.28 5.70 -0.37
C LYS A 261 17.39 4.56 -0.83
N ALA A 262 16.80 3.81 0.11
CA ALA A 262 15.78 2.81 -0.18
C ALA A 262 14.45 3.50 -0.56
N ILE A 263 14.25 3.75 -1.84
CA ILE A 263 13.04 4.39 -2.37
C ILE A 263 12.07 3.34 -2.94
N SER A 264 10.83 3.45 -2.54
CA SER A 264 9.69 2.64 -3.01
C SER A 264 8.62 3.53 -3.66
N PRO A 265 7.60 2.97 -4.31
CA PRO A 265 6.43 3.73 -4.74
C PRO A 265 5.80 4.56 -3.62
N HIS A 266 5.79 4.02 -2.41
CA HIS A 266 5.27 4.73 -1.24
C HIS A 266 6.15 5.91 -0.81
N SER A 267 7.47 5.80 -1.00
CA SER A 267 8.41 6.90 -0.74
C SER A 267 8.17 8.10 -1.66
N ILE A 268 7.82 7.87 -2.94
CA ILE A 268 7.45 8.96 -3.87
C ILE A 268 6.21 9.69 -3.35
N ARG A 269 5.21 8.97 -2.90
CA ARG A 269 4.01 9.57 -2.30
C ARG A 269 4.33 10.32 -1.00
N HIS A 270 5.25 9.82 -0.18
CA HIS A 270 5.74 10.53 1.01
C HIS A 270 6.47 11.81 0.63
N THR A 271 7.26 11.79 -0.45
CA THR A 271 7.91 13.00 -0.99
C THR A 271 6.86 14.07 -1.34
N VAL A 272 5.78 13.70 -2.03
CA VAL A 272 4.69 14.63 -2.37
C VAL A 272 4.07 15.23 -1.10
N GLY A 273 3.71 14.39 -0.12
CA GLY A 273 3.10 14.87 1.12
C GLY A 273 4.04 15.76 1.94
N THR A 274 5.33 15.44 1.97
CA THR A 274 6.35 16.26 2.65
C THR A 274 6.55 17.59 1.93
N ASN A 275 6.64 17.60 0.60
CA ASN A 275 6.79 18.83 -0.18
C ASN A 275 5.57 19.75 -0.02
N MET A 276 4.35 19.19 -0.01
CA MET A 276 3.15 19.99 0.29
C MET A 276 3.22 20.62 1.68
N ALA A 277 3.68 19.88 2.68
CA ALA A 277 3.80 20.37 4.05
C ALA A 277 4.93 21.42 4.18
N VAL A 278 6.08 21.24 3.51
CA VAL A 278 7.17 22.22 3.45
C VAL A 278 6.72 23.52 2.79
N ASN A 279 5.84 23.42 1.78
CA ASN A 279 5.21 24.58 1.13
C ASN A 279 3.94 25.06 1.87
N GLU A 280 3.82 24.73 3.16
CA GLU A 280 2.78 25.24 4.07
C GLU A 280 1.34 24.98 3.63
N ALA A 281 1.12 23.92 2.81
CA ALA A 281 -0.23 23.54 2.43
C ALA A 281 -1.04 23.13 3.68
N PRO A 282 -2.29 23.59 3.82
CA PRO A 282 -3.14 23.23 4.97
C PRO A 282 -3.29 21.72 5.11
N LEU A 283 -3.27 21.21 6.36
CA LEU A 283 -3.37 19.78 6.66
C LEU A 283 -4.53 19.09 5.92
N LEU A 284 -5.68 19.76 5.88
CA LEU A 284 -6.88 19.23 5.21
C LEU A 284 -6.67 19.08 3.70
N VAL A 285 -5.96 20.02 3.07
CA VAL A 285 -5.63 19.97 1.64
C VAL A 285 -4.72 18.76 1.36
N ILE A 286 -3.65 18.58 2.16
CA ILE A 286 -2.76 17.42 2.05
C ILE A 286 -3.54 16.11 2.23
N GLN A 287 -4.41 16.06 3.24
CA GLN A 287 -5.23 14.89 3.56
C GLN A 287 -6.15 14.52 2.40
N GLN A 288 -6.86 15.49 1.84
CA GLN A 288 -7.79 15.29 0.71
C GLN A 288 -7.03 14.89 -0.56
N PHE A 289 -5.94 15.59 -0.89
CA PHE A 289 -5.12 15.31 -2.05
C PHE A 289 -4.59 13.88 -2.04
N LEU A 290 -4.01 13.47 -0.93
CA LEU A 290 -3.48 12.12 -0.77
C LEU A 290 -4.58 11.07 -0.50
N GLY A 291 -5.77 11.44 -0.07
CA GLY A 291 -6.85 10.52 0.28
C GLY A 291 -6.54 9.69 1.53
N HIS A 292 -6.13 10.36 2.61
CA HIS A 292 -5.96 9.74 3.92
C HIS A 292 -7.27 9.75 4.69
N SER A 293 -7.72 8.57 5.11
CA SER A 293 -8.91 8.43 5.95
C SER A 293 -8.65 8.83 7.41
N ASP A 294 -7.39 8.71 7.87
CA ASP A 294 -6.96 9.06 9.22
C ASP A 294 -6.03 10.28 9.18
N PRO A 295 -6.40 11.41 9.82
CA PRO A 295 -5.56 12.60 9.92
C PRO A 295 -4.18 12.34 10.53
N LYS A 296 -4.05 11.36 11.42
CA LYS A 296 -2.76 10.96 12.00
C LYS A 296 -1.73 10.58 10.93
N THR A 297 -2.19 10.01 9.81
CA THR A 297 -1.30 9.69 8.69
C THR A 297 -0.74 10.95 8.03
N THR A 298 -1.53 12.02 7.94
CA THR A 298 -1.12 13.30 7.34
C THR A 298 -0.25 14.12 8.31
N MET A 299 -0.53 14.07 9.62
CA MET A 299 0.29 14.76 10.63
C MET A 299 1.77 14.40 10.59
N ARG A 300 2.12 13.22 10.08
CA ARG A 300 3.52 12.81 9.91
C ARG A 300 4.28 13.71 8.94
N TYR A 301 3.63 14.23 7.92
CA TYR A 301 4.25 15.15 6.95
C TYR A 301 4.50 16.50 7.57
N ILE A 302 3.56 17.01 8.38
CA ILE A 302 3.75 18.28 9.10
C ILE A 302 4.96 18.18 10.04
N ARG A 303 5.02 17.13 10.88
CA ARG A 303 6.18 16.89 11.75
C ARG A 303 7.49 16.81 10.97
N ARG A 304 7.47 16.14 9.80
CA ARG A 304 8.66 16.05 8.96
C ARG A 304 9.06 17.39 8.36
N ALA A 305 8.10 18.21 7.94
CA ALA A 305 8.36 19.55 7.46
C ALA A 305 8.95 20.44 8.58
N GLU A 306 8.41 20.34 9.79
CA GLU A 306 8.93 21.00 10.99
C GLU A 306 10.37 20.58 11.29
N GLU A 307 10.69 19.27 11.24
CA GLU A 307 12.04 18.75 11.42
C GLU A 307 13.02 19.29 10.36
N LEU A 308 12.57 19.40 9.10
CA LEU A 308 13.36 19.97 8.01
C LEU A 308 13.55 21.48 8.20
N ALA A 309 12.53 22.19 8.65
CA ALA A 309 12.59 23.61 8.95
C ALA A 309 13.49 23.90 10.18
N THR A 310 13.43 23.04 11.21
CA THR A 310 14.23 23.21 12.44
C THR A 310 15.74 23.07 12.17
N ARG A 311 16.14 22.45 11.06
CA ARG A 311 17.54 22.47 10.62
C ARG A 311 18.01 23.86 10.20
N ALA A 312 17.13 24.85 10.12
CA ALA A 312 17.47 26.23 9.89
C ALA A 312 18.36 26.84 11.00
N TYR A 313 18.45 26.21 12.20
CA TYR A 313 19.43 26.64 13.22
C TYR A 313 20.88 26.54 12.72
N GLN A 314 21.16 25.71 11.70
CA GLN A 314 22.47 25.60 11.08
C GLN A 314 22.88 26.87 10.34
N TYR A 315 21.93 27.74 10.02
CA TYR A 315 22.17 29.04 9.41
C TYR A 315 22.17 30.19 10.44
N ASN A 316 21.87 29.87 11.72
CA ASN A 316 21.97 30.85 12.80
C ASN A 316 23.36 30.73 13.45
N THR A 317 24.35 31.30 12.78
CA THR A 317 25.73 31.44 13.32
C THR A 317 25.69 32.43 14.48
N LEU A 318 25.55 31.93 15.71
CA LEU A 318 25.93 32.72 16.87
C LEU A 318 27.46 32.83 16.89
N PRO A 319 28.04 34.02 16.87
CA PRO A 319 29.46 34.19 17.12
C PRO A 319 29.68 33.93 18.62
N LEU A 320 30.04 32.70 18.98
CA LEU A 320 30.58 32.34 20.27
C LEU A 320 32.07 32.39 20.28
#